data_dc1667ca91b69bb9e79b2051c6aaada3
#
_entry.id   dc1667ca91b69bb9e79b2051c6aaada3
#
_cell.length_a   1.000
_cell.length_b   1.000
_cell.length_c   1.000
_cell.angle_alpha   90.00
_cell.angle_beta   90.00
_cell.angle_gamma   90.00
#
_symmetry.space_group_name_H-M   'P 1'
#
loop_
_entity.id
_entity.type
_entity.pdbx_description
1 polymer ?
#
loop_
_entity_poly.entity_id
_entity_poly.type
_entity_poly.pdbx_seq_one_letter_code
_entity_poly.pdbx_strand_id
1 'polypeptide(L)'
;MRKGYARAKCEADAVVLNAASRGLDASVLLLASVLGPGDYSNSHMTQMMIDHINGRLPASVNGGYNDFDIRDVADVLPAIIDKSERGQSYIFAHEPDKINDVLAVIDRMTGRKPLPTLPVWLAYIGLPFLSIAAKLRRTRPLYTSAALASIRAKADFPIGKSVRTFGYSPRPLEETVRDHVLFLAAHGMVELPS
;
A
#
# COMPACT_ATOMS: atom_id res chain seq x y z
N MET A 1 -2.34 12.30 -15.28
CA MET A 1 -1.43 11.18 -15.04
C MET A 1 -2.13 9.93 -14.52
N ARG A 2 -3.09 10.02 -13.59
CA ARG A 2 -3.80 8.85 -13.03
C ARG A 2 -4.67 8.08 -14.02
N LYS A 3 -5.36 8.78 -14.92
CA LYS A 3 -6.15 8.13 -15.99
C LYS A 3 -5.28 7.23 -16.87
N GLY A 4 -4.02 7.62 -17.10
CA GLY A 4 -3.07 6.82 -17.88
C GLY A 4 -2.62 5.53 -17.16
N TYR A 5 -2.25 5.60 -15.87
CA TYR A 5 -1.81 4.42 -15.13
C TYR A 5 -2.92 3.39 -14.95
N ALA A 6 -4.09 3.81 -14.44
CA ALA A 6 -5.22 2.90 -14.26
C ALA A 6 -5.67 2.28 -15.59
N ARG A 7 -5.71 3.10 -16.65
CA ARG A 7 -6.03 2.63 -17.99
C ARG A 7 -5.03 1.60 -18.49
N ALA A 8 -3.73 1.86 -18.34
CA ALA A 8 -2.69 0.92 -18.75
C ALA A 8 -2.79 -0.43 -18.01
N LYS A 9 -3.13 -0.40 -16.69
CA LYS A 9 -3.38 -1.63 -15.93
C LYS A 9 -4.60 -2.39 -16.44
N CYS A 10 -5.72 -1.72 -16.66
CA CYS A 10 -6.92 -2.36 -17.22
C CYS A 10 -6.67 -2.93 -18.64
N GLU A 11 -5.90 -2.23 -19.46
CA GLU A 11 -5.54 -2.71 -20.80
C GLU A 11 -4.62 -3.92 -20.71
N ALA A 12 -3.66 -3.95 -19.78
CA ALA A 12 -2.80 -5.11 -19.54
C ALA A 12 -3.60 -6.34 -19.08
N ASP A 13 -4.52 -6.15 -18.12
CA ASP A 13 -5.41 -7.22 -17.66
C ASP A 13 -6.24 -7.78 -18.82
N ALA A 14 -6.81 -6.90 -19.65
CA ALA A 14 -7.59 -7.31 -20.82
C ALA A 14 -6.76 -8.09 -21.85
N VAL A 15 -5.49 -7.73 -22.05
CA VAL A 15 -4.58 -8.48 -22.96
C VAL A 15 -4.38 -9.89 -22.45
N VAL A 16 -4.09 -10.06 -21.14
CA VAL A 16 -3.88 -11.39 -20.54
C VAL A 16 -5.15 -12.23 -20.61
N LEU A 17 -6.29 -11.69 -20.21
CA LEU A 17 -7.57 -12.39 -20.23
C LEU A 17 -8.01 -12.78 -21.65
N ASN A 18 -7.76 -11.93 -22.64
CA ASN A 18 -8.02 -12.24 -24.03
C ASN A 18 -7.07 -13.35 -24.56
N ALA A 19 -5.81 -13.34 -24.15
CA ALA A 19 -4.89 -14.43 -24.50
C ALA A 19 -5.32 -15.75 -23.83
N ALA A 20 -5.78 -15.69 -22.59
CA ALA A 20 -6.32 -16.86 -21.88
C ALA A 20 -7.55 -17.44 -22.55
N SER A 21 -8.45 -16.62 -23.09
CA SER A 21 -9.62 -17.10 -23.87
C SER A 21 -9.22 -17.81 -25.17
N ARG A 22 -8.02 -17.56 -25.67
CA ARG A 22 -7.45 -18.23 -26.87
C ARG A 22 -6.55 -19.43 -26.54
N GLY A 23 -6.47 -19.82 -25.27
CA GLY A 23 -5.76 -21.04 -24.85
C GLY A 23 -4.52 -20.83 -24.02
N LEU A 24 -4.07 -19.58 -23.76
CA LEU A 24 -2.97 -19.33 -22.83
C LEU A 24 -3.41 -19.75 -21.41
N ASP A 25 -2.60 -20.57 -20.76
CA ASP A 25 -2.81 -20.89 -19.35
C ASP A 25 -2.31 -19.72 -18.48
N ALA A 26 -3.21 -18.81 -18.18
CA ALA A 26 -2.92 -17.60 -17.42
C ALA A 26 -4.14 -17.13 -16.62
N SER A 27 -3.86 -16.56 -15.45
CA SER A 27 -4.81 -15.86 -14.60
C SER A 27 -4.25 -14.47 -14.20
N VAL A 28 -5.08 -13.59 -13.65
CA VAL A 28 -4.69 -12.26 -13.23
C VAL A 28 -4.80 -12.13 -11.72
N LEU A 29 -3.73 -11.69 -11.06
CA LEU A 29 -3.72 -11.34 -9.64
C LEU A 29 -3.88 -9.83 -9.50
N LEU A 30 -4.98 -9.40 -8.90
CA LEU A 30 -5.30 -8.02 -8.63
C LEU A 30 -4.88 -7.67 -7.20
N LEU A 31 -3.73 -7.05 -7.07
CA LEU A 31 -3.16 -6.67 -5.79
C LEU A 31 -3.63 -5.26 -5.41
N ALA A 32 -4.16 -5.10 -4.20
CA ALA A 32 -4.48 -3.81 -3.62
C ALA A 32 -3.20 -3.02 -3.26
N SER A 33 -3.20 -2.25 -2.21
CA SER A 33 -1.98 -1.57 -1.74
C SER A 33 -1.09 -2.55 -0.98
N VAL A 34 0.18 -2.63 -1.37
CA VAL A 34 1.14 -3.59 -0.80
C VAL A 34 1.97 -2.90 0.27
N LEU A 35 2.07 -3.53 1.43
CA LEU A 35 2.91 -3.13 2.54
C LEU A 35 3.73 -4.33 3.01
N GLY A 36 4.69 -4.13 3.92
CA GLY A 36 5.45 -5.20 4.56
C GLY A 36 6.95 -5.14 4.30
N PRO A 37 7.71 -6.03 4.97
CA PRO A 37 9.17 -6.11 4.83
C PRO A 37 9.60 -6.37 3.38
N GLY A 38 10.79 -5.86 3.00
CA GLY A 38 11.36 -6.10 1.66
C GLY A 38 11.21 -4.92 0.69
N ASP A 39 10.63 -3.80 1.10
CA ASP A 39 10.58 -2.60 0.27
C ASP A 39 11.88 -1.80 0.32
N TYR A 40 12.84 -2.19 -0.51
CA TYR A 40 14.10 -1.47 -0.68
C TYR A 40 13.98 -0.23 -1.58
N SER A 41 12.86 -0.05 -2.24
CA SER A 41 12.64 1.07 -3.18
C SER A 41 12.05 2.31 -2.55
N ASN A 42 11.71 2.25 -1.26
CA ASN A 42 11.02 3.29 -0.52
C ASN A 42 9.74 3.73 -1.23
N SER A 43 8.76 2.83 -1.28
CA SER A 43 7.43 3.14 -1.78
C SER A 43 6.80 4.32 -1.03
N HIS A 44 5.69 4.81 -1.51
CA HIS A 44 5.03 5.97 -0.91
C HIS A 44 4.68 5.78 0.57
N MET A 45 4.18 4.58 0.93
CA MET A 45 3.83 4.24 2.31
C MET A 45 5.10 4.09 3.16
N THR A 46 6.10 3.38 2.67
CA THR A 46 7.41 3.23 3.33
C THR A 46 8.06 4.58 3.61
N GLN A 47 8.07 5.49 2.62
CA GLN A 47 8.63 6.83 2.82
C GLN A 47 7.86 7.63 3.87
N MET A 48 6.53 7.51 3.91
CA MET A 48 5.70 8.14 4.95
C MET A 48 6.05 7.60 6.34
N MET A 49 6.23 6.29 6.48
CA MET A 49 6.63 5.66 7.73
C MET A 49 8.01 6.15 8.18
N ILE A 50 8.99 6.18 7.29
CA ILE A 50 10.34 6.72 7.55
C ILE A 50 10.26 8.18 7.98
N ASP A 51 9.47 9.01 7.30
CA ASP A 51 9.34 10.43 7.63
C ASP A 51 8.63 10.63 8.98
N HIS A 52 7.68 9.78 9.32
CA HIS A 52 7.04 9.81 10.63
C HIS A 52 8.01 9.40 11.75
N ILE A 53 8.71 8.28 11.60
CA ILE A 53 9.72 7.81 12.56
C ILE A 53 10.79 8.88 12.80
N ASN A 54 11.21 9.58 11.76
CA ASN A 54 12.24 10.64 11.86
C ASN A 54 11.68 12.02 12.25
N GLY A 55 10.37 12.17 12.53
CA GLY A 55 9.74 13.46 12.91
C GLY A 55 9.65 14.49 11.78
N ARG A 56 9.72 14.04 10.54
CA ARG A 56 9.63 14.92 9.37
C ARG A 56 8.22 15.05 8.81
N LEU A 57 7.29 14.18 9.24
CA LEU A 57 5.90 14.24 8.83
C LEU A 57 5.14 15.27 9.68
N PRO A 58 4.66 16.37 9.12
CA PRO A 58 4.06 17.45 9.90
C PRO A 58 2.62 17.16 10.33
N ALA A 59 1.90 16.36 9.58
CA ALA A 59 0.50 16.01 9.83
C ALA A 59 0.10 14.75 9.06
N SER A 60 -0.89 14.06 9.57
CA SER A 60 -1.59 12.98 8.87
C SER A 60 -2.77 13.53 8.06
N VAL A 61 -3.38 12.68 7.21
CA VAL A 61 -4.56 13.01 6.40
C VAL A 61 -5.67 12.01 6.70
N ASN A 62 -6.90 12.52 6.86
CA ASN A 62 -8.06 11.65 7.10
C ASN A 62 -8.41 10.85 5.85
N GLY A 63 -8.12 9.55 5.88
CA GLY A 63 -8.37 8.59 4.82
C GLY A 63 -7.41 7.42 4.91
N GLY A 64 -7.50 6.52 3.98
CA GLY A 64 -6.68 5.31 4.03
C GLY A 64 -6.60 4.57 2.70
N TYR A 65 -6.02 3.40 2.79
CA TYR A 65 -5.85 2.48 1.69
C TYR A 65 -6.48 1.13 2.04
N ASN A 66 -6.16 0.14 1.30
CA ASN A 66 -6.35 -1.26 1.63
C ASN A 66 -4.96 -1.89 1.55
N ASP A 67 -4.23 -1.76 2.65
CA ASP A 67 -2.85 -2.23 2.73
C ASP A 67 -2.82 -3.69 3.18
N PHE A 68 -2.23 -4.57 2.39
CA PHE A 68 -2.03 -5.96 2.77
C PHE A 68 -0.55 -6.33 2.73
N ASP A 69 -0.17 -7.36 3.47
CA ASP A 69 1.21 -7.82 3.53
C ASP A 69 1.58 -8.66 2.30
N ILE A 70 2.69 -8.32 1.66
CA ILE A 70 3.16 -9.07 0.48
C ILE A 70 3.44 -10.55 0.80
N ARG A 71 3.82 -10.85 2.04
CA ARG A 71 4.08 -12.21 2.50
C ARG A 71 2.82 -13.08 2.45
N ASP A 72 1.63 -12.50 2.63
CA ASP A 72 0.37 -13.25 2.57
C ASP A 72 0.08 -13.80 1.17
N VAL A 73 0.51 -13.09 0.13
CA VAL A 73 0.44 -13.60 -1.25
C VAL A 73 1.56 -14.60 -1.51
N ALA A 74 2.76 -14.35 -0.99
CA ALA A 74 3.89 -15.26 -1.12
C ALA A 74 3.59 -16.63 -0.47
N ASP A 75 2.94 -16.64 0.69
CA ASP A 75 2.57 -17.85 1.42
C ASP A 75 1.58 -18.74 0.63
N VAL A 76 0.69 -18.12 -0.14
CA VAL A 76 -0.29 -18.86 -0.96
C VAL A 76 0.14 -19.05 -2.41
N LEU A 77 1.34 -18.62 -2.80
CA LEU A 77 1.82 -18.69 -4.17
C LEU A 77 1.82 -20.13 -4.75
N PRO A 78 2.22 -21.18 -4.00
CA PRO A 78 2.09 -22.55 -4.50
C PRO A 78 0.64 -22.91 -4.84
N ALA A 79 -0.32 -22.54 -3.99
CA ALA A 79 -1.74 -22.80 -4.24
C ALA A 79 -2.27 -21.97 -5.42
N ILE A 80 -1.74 -20.77 -5.67
CA ILE A 80 -2.08 -19.98 -6.84
C ILE A 80 -1.64 -20.69 -8.11
N ILE A 81 -0.43 -21.21 -8.14
CA ILE A 81 0.12 -21.95 -9.29
C ILE A 81 -0.74 -23.20 -9.59
N ASP A 82 -1.11 -23.94 -8.55
CA ASP A 82 -1.81 -25.22 -8.71
C ASP A 82 -3.31 -25.09 -8.99
N LYS A 83 -3.97 -24.07 -8.42
CA LYS A 83 -5.44 -23.99 -8.35
C LYS A 83 -6.04 -22.81 -9.11
N SER A 84 -5.23 -21.91 -9.67
CA SER A 84 -5.81 -20.82 -10.43
C SER A 84 -6.40 -21.33 -11.74
N GLU A 85 -7.61 -20.88 -12.03
CA GLU A 85 -8.30 -21.24 -13.26
C GLU A 85 -7.93 -20.26 -14.37
N ARG A 86 -7.72 -20.79 -15.56
CA ARG A 86 -7.43 -20.02 -16.76
C ARG A 86 -8.49 -18.95 -17.02
N GLY A 87 -8.04 -17.74 -17.30
CA GLY A 87 -8.92 -16.62 -17.62
C GLY A 87 -9.65 -16.02 -16.43
N GLN A 88 -9.29 -16.40 -15.21
CA GLN A 88 -9.86 -15.85 -14.00
C GLN A 88 -9.01 -14.74 -13.41
N SER A 89 -9.67 -13.86 -12.65
CA SER A 89 -9.02 -12.85 -11.83
C SER A 89 -9.26 -13.08 -10.34
N TYR A 90 -8.22 -12.82 -9.53
CA TYR A 90 -8.25 -13.02 -8.09
C TYR A 90 -7.76 -11.76 -7.38
N ILE A 91 -8.53 -11.29 -6.40
CA ILE A 91 -8.21 -10.08 -5.65
C ILE A 91 -7.51 -10.45 -4.35
N PHE A 92 -6.40 -9.76 -4.07
CA PHE A 92 -5.65 -9.82 -2.82
C PHE A 92 -5.65 -8.46 -2.16
N ALA A 93 -6.25 -8.40 -1.00
CA ALA A 93 -6.49 -7.20 -0.23
C ALA A 93 -6.69 -7.55 1.24
N HIS A 94 -6.70 -6.55 2.09
CA HIS A 94 -7.09 -6.62 3.49
C HIS A 94 -8.41 -5.87 3.71
N GLU A 95 -8.77 -5.62 4.96
CA GLU A 95 -9.80 -4.63 5.30
C GLU A 95 -9.30 -3.21 5.05
N PRO A 96 -10.19 -2.25 4.76
CA PRO A 96 -9.78 -0.86 4.56
C PRO A 96 -9.16 -0.27 5.84
N ASP A 97 -7.93 0.20 5.74
CA ASP A 97 -7.17 0.78 6.84
C ASP A 97 -7.09 2.30 6.71
N LYS A 98 -6.97 3.00 7.83
CA LYS A 98 -6.67 4.43 7.85
C LYS A 98 -5.17 4.64 7.97
N ILE A 99 -4.68 5.71 7.38
CA ILE A 99 -3.29 6.14 7.57
C ILE A 99 -2.95 6.28 9.07
N ASN A 100 -3.90 6.77 9.85
CA ASN A 100 -3.71 6.92 11.29
C ASN A 100 -3.56 5.58 12.03
N ASP A 101 -4.14 4.51 11.53
CA ASP A 101 -3.98 3.18 12.15
C ASP A 101 -2.54 2.68 11.96
N VAL A 102 -1.97 2.88 10.77
CA VAL A 102 -0.54 2.61 10.50
C VAL A 102 0.35 3.47 11.41
N LEU A 103 0.09 4.78 11.48
CA LEU A 103 0.90 5.70 12.30
C LEU A 103 0.78 5.37 13.80
N ALA A 104 -0.39 4.94 14.28
CA ALA A 104 -0.58 4.57 15.68
C ALA A 104 0.26 3.35 16.10
N VAL A 105 0.50 2.39 15.19
CA VAL A 105 1.43 1.29 15.46
C VAL A 105 2.85 1.82 15.63
N ILE A 106 3.27 2.71 14.74
CA ILE A 106 4.60 3.35 14.79
C ILE A 106 4.76 4.17 16.08
N ASP A 107 3.72 4.93 16.46
CA ASP A 107 3.74 5.74 17.69
C ASP A 107 3.97 4.85 18.93
N ARG A 108 3.32 3.69 19.01
CA ARG A 108 3.53 2.74 20.10
C ARG A 108 4.96 2.17 20.13
N MET A 109 5.56 1.94 18.97
CA MET A 109 6.92 1.39 18.86
C MET A 109 8.01 2.43 19.14
N THR A 110 7.74 3.71 18.84
CA THR A 110 8.76 4.77 18.87
C THR A 110 8.58 5.78 19.99
N GLY A 111 7.47 5.71 20.74
CA GLY A 111 7.10 6.69 21.75
C GLY A 111 6.72 8.07 21.17
N ARG A 112 6.48 8.16 19.86
CA ARG A 112 6.07 9.41 19.23
C ARG A 112 4.64 9.78 19.61
N LYS A 113 4.37 11.08 19.60
CA LYS A 113 3.01 11.59 19.80
C LYS A 113 2.24 11.52 18.48
N PRO A 114 0.93 11.22 18.55
CA PRO A 114 0.05 11.22 17.38
C PRO A 114 0.11 12.57 16.65
N LEU A 115 0.09 12.51 15.32
CA LEU A 115 0.08 13.70 14.48
C LEU A 115 -1.33 14.31 14.39
N PRO A 116 -1.43 15.64 14.20
CA PRO A 116 -2.69 16.26 13.84
C PRO A 116 -3.19 15.69 12.52
N THR A 117 -4.47 15.35 12.46
CA THR A 117 -5.11 14.80 11.27
C THR A 117 -5.81 15.89 10.50
N LEU A 118 -5.38 16.14 9.27
CA LEU A 118 -5.95 17.14 8.40
C LEU A 118 -7.07 16.54 7.52
N PRO A 119 -8.17 17.28 7.32
CA PRO A 119 -9.14 16.89 6.31
C PRO A 119 -8.51 16.95 4.91
N VAL A 120 -8.91 16.02 4.04
CA VAL A 120 -8.30 15.86 2.69
C VAL A 120 -8.34 17.15 1.86
N TRP A 121 -9.40 17.97 2.00
CA TRP A 121 -9.50 19.23 1.25
C TRP A 121 -8.40 20.23 1.63
N LEU A 122 -8.02 20.28 2.91
CA LEU A 122 -6.92 21.13 3.39
C LEU A 122 -5.57 20.63 2.87
N ALA A 123 -5.39 19.32 2.81
CA ALA A 123 -4.20 18.71 2.19
C ALA A 123 -4.07 19.10 0.70
N TYR A 124 -5.19 19.21 -0.04
CA TYR A 124 -5.17 19.70 -1.43
C TYR A 124 -4.67 21.14 -1.54
N ILE A 125 -5.05 22.03 -0.62
CA ILE A 125 -4.57 23.42 -0.61
C ILE A 125 -3.07 23.47 -0.31
N GLY A 126 -2.56 22.57 0.53
CA GLY A 126 -1.13 22.48 0.88
C GLY A 126 -0.24 21.88 -0.22
N LEU A 127 -0.79 21.17 -1.21
CA LEU A 127 -0.01 20.48 -2.24
C LEU A 127 1.03 21.35 -2.97
N PRO A 128 0.74 22.59 -3.41
CA PRO A 128 1.72 23.43 -4.08
C PRO A 128 2.96 23.71 -3.20
N PHE A 129 2.71 24.03 -1.94
CA PHE A 129 3.77 24.33 -0.97
C PHE A 129 4.63 23.11 -0.66
N LEU A 130 3.99 21.94 -0.46
CA LEU A 130 4.68 20.67 -0.22
C LEU A 130 5.49 20.24 -1.44
N SER A 131 4.98 20.47 -2.64
CA SER A 131 5.67 20.16 -3.90
C SER A 131 6.92 21.02 -4.09
N ILE A 132 6.84 22.31 -3.76
CA ILE A 132 7.98 23.25 -3.80
C ILE A 132 9.02 22.84 -2.75
N ALA A 133 8.60 22.56 -1.51
CA ALA A 133 9.49 22.12 -0.44
C ALA A 133 10.20 20.81 -0.79
N ALA A 134 9.49 19.85 -1.35
CA ALA A 134 10.05 18.58 -1.81
C ALA A 134 11.08 18.80 -2.93
N LYS A 135 10.79 19.69 -3.89
CA LYS A 135 11.72 20.03 -4.97
C LYS A 135 13.00 20.69 -4.46
N LEU A 136 12.87 21.61 -3.50
CA LEU A 136 14.03 22.27 -2.87
C LEU A 136 14.89 21.27 -2.08
N ARG A 137 14.25 20.32 -1.40
CA ARG A 137 14.94 19.26 -0.63
C ARG A 137 15.39 18.07 -1.50
N ARG A 138 15.12 18.10 -2.81
CA ARG A 138 15.39 16.99 -3.75
C ARG A 138 14.77 15.66 -3.30
N THR A 139 13.61 15.70 -2.63
CA THR A 139 12.86 14.54 -2.19
C THR A 139 11.61 14.35 -3.04
N ARG A 140 11.03 13.14 -3.03
CA ARG A 140 9.74 12.90 -3.68
C ARG A 140 8.62 13.52 -2.83
N PRO A 141 7.65 14.25 -3.42
CA PRO A 141 6.54 14.79 -2.66
C PRO A 141 5.68 13.65 -2.10
N LEU A 142 5.51 13.63 -0.78
CA LEU A 142 4.76 12.59 -0.07
C LEU A 142 3.28 12.58 -0.46
N TYR A 143 2.69 13.77 -0.61
CA TYR A 143 1.31 13.95 -1.02
C TYR A 143 1.25 14.47 -2.45
N THR A 144 0.62 13.69 -3.32
CA THR A 144 0.29 14.09 -4.69
C THR A 144 -1.23 14.13 -4.84
N SER A 145 -1.75 14.90 -5.80
CA SER A 145 -3.18 14.89 -6.10
C SER A 145 -3.71 13.49 -6.40
N ALA A 146 -2.84 12.66 -6.96
CA ALA A 146 -3.14 11.26 -7.23
C ALA A 146 -3.24 10.44 -5.94
N ALA A 147 -2.32 10.57 -5.00
CA ALA A 147 -2.36 9.89 -3.70
C ALA A 147 -3.60 10.30 -2.90
N LEU A 148 -3.87 11.62 -2.77
CA LEU A 148 -5.03 12.12 -2.05
C LEU A 148 -6.37 11.65 -2.62
N ALA A 149 -6.47 11.46 -3.94
CA ALA A 149 -7.68 10.93 -4.53
C ALA A 149 -7.82 9.40 -4.31
N SER A 150 -6.71 8.64 -4.10
CA SER A 150 -6.76 7.21 -3.72
C SER A 150 -7.23 7.03 -2.28
N ILE A 151 -6.74 7.87 -1.37
CA ILE A 151 -7.11 7.89 0.05
C ILE A 151 -8.63 8.05 0.26
N ARG A 152 -9.33 8.71 -0.66
CA ARG A 152 -10.78 8.91 -0.62
C ARG A 152 -11.60 7.78 -1.26
N ALA A 153 -10.98 6.91 -2.01
CA ALA A 153 -11.69 5.80 -2.64
C ALA A 153 -12.12 4.79 -1.56
N LYS A 154 -13.36 4.31 -1.67
CA LYS A 154 -13.75 3.13 -0.90
C LYS A 154 -12.89 1.97 -1.37
N ALA A 155 -12.11 1.42 -0.46
CA ALA A 155 -11.15 0.36 -0.75
C ALA A 155 -11.61 -1.00 -0.18
N ASP A 156 -12.92 -1.23 -0.15
CA ASP A 156 -13.50 -2.51 0.24
C ASP A 156 -13.54 -3.44 -0.98
N PHE A 157 -12.66 -4.43 -0.99
CA PHE A 157 -12.48 -5.35 -2.10
C PHE A 157 -12.95 -6.76 -1.72
N PRO A 158 -13.75 -7.44 -2.57
CA PRO A 158 -14.24 -8.79 -2.29
C PRO A 158 -13.14 -9.84 -2.47
N ILE A 159 -12.45 -10.20 -1.40
CA ILE A 159 -11.38 -11.22 -1.39
C ILE A 159 -11.89 -12.66 -1.32
N GLY A 160 -13.19 -12.87 -1.14
CA GLY A 160 -13.77 -14.18 -0.86
C GLY A 160 -13.40 -15.29 -1.88
N LYS A 161 -13.13 -14.94 -3.15
CA LYS A 161 -12.66 -15.89 -4.15
C LYS A 161 -11.23 -16.35 -3.82
N SER A 162 -10.32 -15.45 -3.52
CA SER A 162 -8.93 -15.78 -3.15
C SER A 162 -8.86 -16.61 -1.86
N VAL A 163 -9.70 -16.27 -0.87
CA VAL A 163 -9.82 -17.03 0.38
C VAL A 163 -10.26 -18.48 0.10
N ARG A 164 -11.33 -18.67 -0.65
CA ARG A 164 -11.86 -20.03 -0.93
C ARG A 164 -10.94 -20.86 -1.83
N THR A 165 -10.31 -20.24 -2.82
CA THR A 165 -9.50 -20.96 -3.79
C THR A 165 -8.11 -21.29 -3.27
N PHE A 166 -7.48 -20.36 -2.59
CA PHE A 166 -6.06 -20.47 -2.22
C PHE A 166 -5.82 -20.60 -0.72
N GLY A 167 -6.85 -20.40 0.12
CA GLY A 167 -6.67 -20.30 1.57
C GLY A 167 -6.03 -18.97 2.00
N TYR A 168 -6.16 -17.92 1.18
CA TYR A 168 -5.65 -16.59 1.49
C TYR A 168 -6.22 -16.07 2.81
N SER A 169 -5.34 -15.68 3.72
CA SER A 169 -5.70 -15.13 5.03
C SER A 169 -4.75 -13.97 5.35
N PRO A 170 -5.19 -12.73 5.12
CA PRO A 170 -4.34 -11.58 5.38
C PRO A 170 -4.04 -11.46 6.88
N ARG A 171 -2.76 -11.18 7.21
CA ARG A 171 -2.33 -10.96 8.59
C ARG A 171 -2.79 -9.59 9.09
N PRO A 172 -2.89 -9.42 10.43
CA PRO A 172 -3.30 -8.14 11.01
C PRO A 172 -2.36 -7.00 10.58
N LEU A 173 -2.94 -5.81 10.32
CA LEU A 173 -2.19 -4.61 9.96
C LEU A 173 -1.06 -4.29 10.95
N GLU A 174 -1.32 -4.49 12.25
CA GLU A 174 -0.35 -4.25 13.31
C GLU A 174 0.92 -5.10 13.15
N GLU A 175 0.77 -6.37 12.79
CA GLU A 175 1.89 -7.26 12.52
C GLU A 175 2.69 -6.79 11.30
N THR A 176 2.00 -6.49 10.21
CA THR A 176 2.61 -5.99 8.97
C THR A 176 3.41 -4.72 9.21
N VAL A 177 2.82 -3.74 9.89
CA VAL A 177 3.48 -2.45 10.17
C VAL A 177 4.65 -2.63 11.11
N ARG A 178 4.49 -3.41 12.19
CA ARG A 178 5.57 -3.70 13.14
C ARG A 178 6.77 -4.34 12.44
N ASP A 179 6.53 -5.38 11.66
CA ASP A 179 7.60 -6.11 10.99
C ASP A 179 8.26 -5.26 9.90
N HIS A 180 7.50 -4.38 9.24
CA HIS A 180 8.06 -3.42 8.29
C HIS A 180 8.96 -2.40 9.00
N VAL A 181 8.55 -1.85 10.15
CA VAL A 181 9.37 -0.93 10.96
C VAL A 181 10.67 -1.61 11.41
N LEU A 182 10.59 -2.86 11.88
CA LEU A 182 11.78 -3.63 12.26
C LEU A 182 12.70 -3.90 11.06
N PHE A 183 12.13 -4.19 9.90
CA PHE A 183 12.89 -4.32 8.66
C PHE A 183 13.63 -3.02 8.32
N LEU A 184 12.97 -1.87 8.39
CA LEU A 184 13.59 -0.57 8.13
C LEU A 184 14.75 -0.28 9.10
N ALA A 185 14.57 -0.60 10.37
CA ALA A 185 15.61 -0.43 11.39
C ALA A 185 16.81 -1.36 11.14
N ALA A 186 16.56 -2.63 10.85
CA ALA A 186 17.59 -3.62 10.58
C ALA A 186 18.46 -3.27 9.35
N HIS A 187 17.90 -2.49 8.40
CA HIS A 187 18.60 -2.03 7.20
C HIS A 187 19.14 -0.59 7.32
N GLY A 188 19.14 -0.02 8.52
CA GLY A 188 19.67 1.33 8.76
C GLY A 188 18.89 2.48 8.11
N MET A 189 17.63 2.22 7.71
CA MET A 189 16.77 3.25 7.11
C MET A 189 16.12 4.15 8.15
N VAL A 190 15.98 3.67 9.37
CA VAL A 190 15.49 4.40 10.54
C VAL A 190 16.23 3.95 11.79
N GLU A 191 16.23 4.82 12.81
CA GLU A 191 16.69 4.50 14.16
C GLU A 191 15.48 4.38 15.09
N LEU A 192 15.40 3.30 15.85
CA LEU A 192 14.37 3.12 16.88
C LEU A 192 14.94 3.49 18.24
N PRO A 193 14.13 4.08 19.13
CA PRO A 193 14.56 4.32 20.50
C PRO A 193 14.91 3.00 21.20
N SER A 194 15.97 3.07 22.00
CA SER A 194 16.45 1.95 22.83
C SER A 194 15.49 1.64 23.99
#